data_21f554367c2c65104e2ada9ad37eca4f
#
_entry.id   21f554367c2c65104e2ada9ad37eca4f
#
_cell.length_a   1.000
_cell.length_b   1.000
_cell.length_c   1.000
_cell.angle_alpha   90.00
_cell.angle_beta   90.00
_cell.angle_gamma   90.00
#
_symmetry.space_group_name_H-M   'P 1'
#
loop_
_entity.id
_entity.type
_entity.pdbx_description
1 polymer ?
#
loop_
_entity_poly.entity_id
_entity_poly.type
_entity_poly.pdbx_seq_one_letter_code
_entity_poly.pdbx_strand_id
1 'polypeptide(L)'
;MAKPKHPILNEYNLLKESFNQNPLASAVTDIIINIHNECQNELKSKQKHNLNPGNGTIGKTYFYFSDDKKHSRPVNQALFEDGYQPATDFSGNLVKNQEGLTMTKADWFLHNLKNNAIKNQSADDITSALYTISMEFCCSTDLIASNSQKICGTYFEKLIGHIYSRHLNVAPSSTQYACELDSTSIKIPTDFIFNLGPNMPKFDVPVKTSTRERCVEVWAQQRIL
;
A
#
# COMPACT_ATOMS: atom_id res chain seq x y z
N MET A 1 31.42 12.65 -6.46
CA MET A 1 30.72 11.33 -6.38
C MET A 1 29.33 11.57 -5.78
N ALA A 2 28.27 11.13 -6.44
CA ALA A 2 26.91 11.17 -5.87
C ALA A 2 26.87 10.23 -4.64
N LYS A 3 26.29 10.70 -3.52
CA LYS A 3 26.08 9.83 -2.35
C LYS A 3 25.26 8.59 -2.78
N PRO A 4 25.64 7.39 -2.34
CA PRO A 4 24.82 6.20 -2.62
C PRO A 4 23.39 6.45 -2.10
N LYS A 5 22.41 6.19 -2.95
CA LYS A 5 21.00 6.30 -2.55
C LYS A 5 20.71 5.23 -1.49
N HIS A 6 19.84 5.57 -0.54
CA HIS A 6 19.39 4.63 0.49
C HIS A 6 18.75 3.39 -0.16
N PRO A 7 18.97 2.15 0.34
CA PRO A 7 18.43 0.92 -0.25
C PRO A 7 16.93 1.00 -0.52
N ILE A 8 16.12 1.47 0.45
CA ILE A 8 14.67 1.65 0.31
C ILE A 8 14.32 2.53 -0.92
N LEU A 9 15.06 3.63 -1.15
CA LEU A 9 14.82 4.53 -2.28
C LEU A 9 15.26 3.92 -3.62
N ASN A 10 16.23 3.02 -3.62
CA ASN A 10 16.64 2.27 -4.80
C ASN A 10 15.53 1.28 -5.19
N GLU A 11 15.07 0.46 -4.25
CA GLU A 11 13.97 -0.48 -4.47
C GLU A 11 12.67 0.24 -4.88
N TYR A 12 12.35 1.39 -4.28
CA TYR A 12 11.23 2.21 -4.69
C TYR A 12 11.32 2.70 -6.16
N ASN A 13 12.52 3.06 -6.64
CA ASN A 13 12.70 3.43 -8.05
C ASN A 13 12.53 2.21 -8.97
N LEU A 14 13.07 1.05 -8.59
CA LEU A 14 12.86 -0.21 -9.30
C LEU A 14 11.36 -0.58 -9.35
N LEU A 15 10.62 -0.40 -8.25
CA LEU A 15 9.18 -0.62 -8.21
C LEU A 15 8.44 0.20 -9.26
N LYS A 16 8.74 1.51 -9.36
CA LYS A 16 8.11 2.38 -10.37
C LYS A 16 8.37 1.92 -11.79
N GLU A 17 9.63 1.58 -12.09
CA GLU A 17 10.05 1.14 -13.41
C GLU A 17 9.40 -0.21 -13.77
N SER A 18 9.49 -1.19 -12.89
CA SER A 18 8.92 -2.54 -13.11
C SER A 18 7.39 -2.51 -13.23
N PHE A 19 6.71 -1.74 -12.35
CA PHE A 19 5.26 -1.57 -12.45
C PHE A 19 4.84 -0.95 -13.78
N ASN A 20 5.53 0.10 -14.24
CA ASN A 20 5.22 0.75 -15.52
C ASN A 20 5.47 -0.16 -16.72
N GLN A 21 6.43 -1.08 -16.64
CA GLN A 21 6.70 -2.07 -17.68
C GLN A 21 5.65 -3.18 -17.69
N ASN A 22 5.39 -3.78 -16.55
CA ASN A 22 4.41 -4.86 -16.42
C ASN A 22 3.84 -4.94 -14.99
N PRO A 23 2.68 -4.33 -14.71
CA PRO A 23 2.06 -4.35 -13.38
C PRO A 23 1.61 -5.74 -12.92
N LEU A 24 1.56 -6.74 -13.81
CA LEU A 24 1.19 -8.13 -13.51
C LEU A 24 2.39 -8.99 -13.08
N ALA A 25 3.61 -8.55 -13.34
CA ALA A 25 4.79 -9.37 -13.11
C ALA A 25 5.00 -9.70 -11.64
N SER A 26 5.31 -10.95 -11.31
CA SER A 26 5.68 -11.38 -9.95
C SER A 26 6.93 -10.65 -9.44
N ALA A 27 7.82 -10.23 -10.32
CA ALA A 27 8.98 -9.41 -9.99
C ALA A 27 8.60 -8.09 -9.29
N VAL A 28 7.43 -7.51 -9.57
CA VAL A 28 6.91 -6.34 -8.85
C VAL A 28 6.64 -6.70 -7.39
N THR A 29 6.07 -7.89 -7.12
CA THR A 29 5.89 -8.37 -5.74
C THR A 29 7.22 -8.60 -5.05
N ASP A 30 8.22 -9.16 -5.72
CA ASP A 30 9.56 -9.37 -5.15
C ASP A 30 10.20 -8.05 -4.71
N ILE A 31 10.05 -6.99 -5.50
CA ILE A 31 10.52 -5.65 -5.14
C ILE A 31 9.75 -5.11 -3.91
N ILE A 32 8.43 -5.31 -3.84
CA ILE A 32 7.63 -4.91 -2.67
C ILE A 32 8.09 -5.66 -1.41
N ILE A 33 8.39 -6.96 -1.52
CA ILE A 33 8.97 -7.75 -0.42
C ILE A 33 10.32 -7.18 0.02
N ASN A 34 11.20 -6.84 -0.92
CA ASN A 34 12.48 -6.23 -0.60
C ASN A 34 12.30 -4.89 0.14
N ILE A 35 11.38 -4.03 -0.35
CA ILE A 35 11.04 -2.77 0.32
C ILE A 35 10.56 -3.01 1.75
N HIS A 36 9.64 -3.97 1.94
CA HIS A 36 9.13 -4.34 3.26
C HIS A 36 10.26 -4.74 4.22
N ASN A 37 11.14 -5.64 3.79
CA ASN A 37 12.28 -6.11 4.57
C ASN A 37 13.25 -4.96 4.94
N GLU A 38 13.58 -4.11 3.97
CA GLU A 38 14.45 -2.95 4.19
C GLU A 38 13.81 -1.93 5.14
N CYS A 39 12.50 -1.69 5.03
CA CYS A 39 11.78 -0.81 5.95
C CYS A 39 11.76 -1.38 7.37
N GLN A 40 11.51 -2.66 7.55
CA GLN A 40 11.59 -3.30 8.87
C GLN A 40 12.99 -3.15 9.48
N ASN A 41 14.06 -3.38 8.70
CA ASN A 41 15.43 -3.24 9.17
C ASN A 41 15.73 -1.78 9.57
N GLU A 42 15.28 -0.81 8.78
CA GLU A 42 15.44 0.61 9.08
C GLU A 42 14.73 0.98 10.39
N LEU A 43 13.45 0.60 10.55
CA LEU A 43 12.64 0.96 11.70
C LEU A 43 13.07 0.25 12.99
N LYS A 44 13.63 -0.97 12.93
CA LYS A 44 14.20 -1.67 14.09
C LYS A 44 15.33 -0.88 14.77
N SER A 45 16.04 -0.05 14.01
CA SER A 45 17.12 0.80 14.53
C SER A 45 16.65 2.12 15.13
N LYS A 46 15.36 2.46 15.04
CA LYS A 46 14.79 3.75 15.44
C LYS A 46 14.10 3.69 16.79
N GLN A 47 14.05 4.84 17.46
CA GLN A 47 13.29 4.97 18.71
C GLN A 47 11.80 5.07 18.42
N LYS A 48 11.00 4.28 19.14
CA LYS A 48 9.52 4.35 19.10
C LYS A 48 9.01 5.18 20.24
N HIS A 49 8.18 6.18 19.94
CA HIS A 49 7.59 7.09 20.93
C HIS A 49 6.07 7.00 20.89
N ASN A 50 5.45 6.71 22.00
CA ASN A 50 4.00 6.70 22.12
C ASN A 50 3.45 8.13 22.16
N LEU A 51 2.41 8.38 21.38
CA LEU A 51 1.62 9.60 21.45
C LEU A 51 0.38 9.31 22.30
N ASN A 52 0.26 10.02 23.43
CA ASN A 52 -0.97 10.04 24.19
C ASN A 52 -1.89 11.11 23.57
N PRO A 53 -2.93 10.74 22.82
CA PRO A 53 -3.91 11.72 22.36
C PRO A 53 -4.56 12.31 23.63
N GLY A 54 -4.56 13.64 23.75
CA GLY A 54 -5.25 14.32 24.85
C GLY A 54 -6.71 13.88 24.95
N ASN A 55 -7.37 14.23 26.04
CA ASN A 55 -8.68 13.74 26.55
C ASN A 55 -9.89 13.67 25.58
N GLY A 56 -9.70 13.74 24.26
CA GLY A 56 -10.79 13.72 23.27
C GLY A 56 -10.84 12.53 22.34
N THR A 57 -9.82 11.66 22.31
CA THR A 57 -9.75 10.51 21.38
C THR A 57 -9.93 9.21 22.14
N ILE A 58 -11.18 8.80 22.30
CA ILE A 58 -11.53 7.54 22.97
C ILE A 58 -11.00 6.36 22.15
N GLY A 59 -10.07 5.60 22.73
CA GLY A 59 -9.74 4.24 22.30
C GLY A 59 -8.72 4.07 21.18
N LYS A 60 -8.02 5.13 20.69
CA LYS A 60 -6.96 4.98 19.69
C LYS A 60 -5.62 5.44 20.23
N THR A 61 -4.65 4.54 20.22
CA THR A 61 -3.25 4.83 20.54
C THR A 61 -2.45 5.04 19.27
N TYR A 62 -1.56 6.01 19.29
CA TYR A 62 -0.65 6.33 18.19
C TYR A 62 0.78 6.33 18.68
N PHE A 63 1.70 6.05 17.78
CA PHE A 63 3.13 6.21 18.01
C PHE A 63 3.80 6.77 16.75
N TYR A 64 5.06 7.17 16.89
CA TYR A 64 5.92 7.55 15.78
C TYR A 64 7.34 7.03 16.01
N PHE A 65 8.11 6.94 14.92
CA PHE A 65 9.54 6.63 14.98
C PHE A 65 10.36 7.91 14.88
N SER A 66 11.52 7.93 15.54
CA SER A 66 12.46 9.03 15.42
C SER A 66 13.89 8.54 15.32
N ASP A 67 14.72 9.36 14.67
CA ASP A 67 16.17 9.38 14.84
C ASP A 67 16.58 10.73 15.46
N ASP A 68 17.89 11.00 15.52
CA ASP A 68 18.44 12.22 16.15
C ASP A 68 17.92 13.52 15.49
N LYS A 69 17.39 13.48 14.27
CA LYS A 69 17.09 14.66 13.44
C LYS A 69 15.67 14.74 12.93
N LYS A 70 14.98 13.62 12.81
CA LYS A 70 13.68 13.55 12.15
C LYS A 70 12.69 12.66 12.92
N HIS A 71 11.42 12.92 12.67
CA HIS A 71 10.31 12.13 13.17
C HIS A 71 9.46 11.63 12.00
N SER A 72 8.98 10.41 12.11
CA SER A 72 8.00 9.88 11.18
C SER A 72 6.61 10.47 11.47
N ARG A 73 5.70 10.27 10.54
CA ARG A 73 4.27 10.51 10.79
C ARG A 73 3.74 9.63 11.92
N PRO A 74 2.65 10.06 12.60
CA PRO A 74 1.95 9.22 13.58
C PRO A 74 1.31 8.01 12.92
N VAL A 75 1.36 6.87 13.60
CA VAL A 75 0.83 5.58 13.16
C VAL A 75 -0.17 5.08 14.17
N ASN A 76 -1.32 4.57 13.72
CA ASN A 76 -2.27 3.87 14.59
C ASN A 76 -1.66 2.55 15.07
N GLN A 77 -1.45 2.44 16.39
CA GLN A 77 -0.72 1.32 16.98
C GLN A 77 -1.44 -0.01 16.72
N ALA A 78 -2.72 -0.08 16.98
CA ALA A 78 -3.48 -1.32 16.86
C ALA A 78 -3.45 -1.88 15.43
N LEU A 79 -3.67 -1.03 14.42
CA LEU A 79 -3.64 -1.45 13.01
C LEU A 79 -2.24 -1.84 12.55
N PHE A 80 -1.22 -1.11 13.00
CA PHE A 80 0.16 -1.39 12.61
C PHE A 80 0.69 -2.68 13.22
N GLU A 81 0.42 -2.90 14.51
CA GLU A 81 0.86 -4.10 15.22
C GLU A 81 0.06 -5.34 14.79
N ASP A 82 -1.18 -5.18 14.33
CA ASP A 82 -2.00 -6.29 13.85
C ASP A 82 -1.40 -6.97 12.61
N GLY A 83 -0.78 -6.23 11.70
CA GLY A 83 -0.09 -6.82 10.55
C GLY A 83 1.11 -7.70 10.90
N TYR A 84 1.68 -7.54 12.10
CA TYR A 84 2.75 -8.39 12.64
C TYR A 84 2.24 -9.59 13.45
N GLN A 85 0.92 -9.67 13.68
CA GLN A 85 0.37 -10.84 14.36
C GLN A 85 0.51 -12.09 13.50
N PRO A 86 0.58 -13.28 14.12
CA PRO A 86 0.59 -14.53 13.40
C PRO A 86 -0.59 -14.65 12.43
N ALA A 87 -0.31 -15.04 11.20
CA ALA A 87 -1.34 -15.32 10.22
C ALA A 87 -2.02 -16.68 10.51
N THR A 88 -3.33 -16.72 10.27
CA THR A 88 -4.12 -17.96 10.36
C THR A 88 -4.87 -18.20 9.05
N ASP A 89 -5.02 -19.47 8.68
CA ASP A 89 -5.89 -19.86 7.57
C ASP A 89 -7.38 -19.79 7.98
N PHE A 90 -8.30 -20.04 7.04
CA PHE A 90 -9.74 -20.02 7.31
C PHE A 90 -10.21 -21.10 8.32
N SER A 91 -9.36 -22.08 8.64
CA SER A 91 -9.62 -23.09 9.68
C SER A 91 -9.05 -22.69 11.04
N GLY A 92 -8.38 -21.53 11.13
CA GLY A 92 -7.75 -21.03 12.36
C GLY A 92 -6.36 -21.62 12.64
N ASN A 93 -5.76 -22.36 11.70
CA ASN A 93 -4.42 -22.91 11.88
C ASN A 93 -3.36 -21.84 11.55
N LEU A 94 -2.25 -21.85 12.31
CA LEU A 94 -1.11 -20.97 12.04
C LEU A 94 -0.50 -21.27 10.68
N VAL A 95 -0.34 -20.23 9.87
CA VAL A 95 0.35 -20.31 8.58
C VAL A 95 1.85 -20.35 8.80
N LYS A 96 2.53 -21.27 8.13
CA LYS A 96 3.97 -21.45 8.21
C LYS A 96 4.60 -21.35 6.83
N ASN A 97 5.82 -20.82 6.77
CA ASN A 97 6.64 -20.83 5.56
C ASN A 97 7.26 -22.22 5.32
N GLN A 98 8.04 -22.37 4.25
CA GLN A 98 8.68 -23.65 3.88
C GLN A 98 9.67 -24.16 4.93
N GLU A 99 10.19 -23.28 5.78
CA GLU A 99 11.11 -23.61 6.88
C GLU A 99 10.37 -23.95 8.19
N GLY A 100 9.03 -23.94 8.17
CA GLY A 100 8.21 -24.22 9.34
C GLY A 100 8.03 -23.03 10.30
N LEU A 101 8.52 -21.85 9.94
CA LEU A 101 8.37 -20.62 10.74
C LEU A 101 6.99 -20.01 10.54
N THR A 102 6.38 -19.55 11.63
CA THR A 102 5.08 -18.86 11.58
C THR A 102 5.22 -17.55 10.84
N MET A 103 4.38 -17.34 9.85
CA MET A 103 4.32 -16.09 9.07
C MET A 103 3.48 -15.05 9.80
N THR A 104 3.84 -13.78 9.66
CA THR A 104 2.98 -12.66 10.04
C THR A 104 1.86 -12.46 8.99
N LYS A 105 0.81 -11.70 9.33
CA LYS A 105 -0.23 -11.34 8.35
C LYS A 105 0.36 -10.59 7.15
N ALA A 106 1.33 -9.69 7.38
CA ALA A 106 2.00 -8.96 6.32
C ALA A 106 2.82 -9.89 5.40
N ASP A 107 3.64 -10.79 5.97
CA ASP A 107 4.42 -11.74 5.19
C ASP A 107 3.52 -12.69 4.38
N TRP A 108 2.45 -13.19 5.00
CA TRP A 108 1.51 -14.08 4.32
C TRP A 108 0.76 -13.37 3.20
N PHE A 109 0.38 -12.11 3.41
CA PHE A 109 -0.22 -11.29 2.36
C PHE A 109 0.74 -11.16 1.15
N LEU A 110 2.01 -10.84 1.38
CA LEU A 110 3.01 -10.72 0.32
C LEU A 110 3.26 -12.06 -0.38
N HIS A 111 3.30 -13.15 0.37
CA HIS A 111 3.39 -14.51 -0.18
C HIS A 111 2.19 -14.83 -1.09
N ASN A 112 0.97 -14.55 -0.65
CA ASN A 112 -0.23 -14.77 -1.44
C ASN A 112 -0.31 -13.84 -2.67
N LEU A 113 0.14 -12.60 -2.55
CA LEU A 113 0.25 -11.68 -3.68
C LEU A 113 1.21 -12.22 -4.73
N LYS A 114 2.37 -12.74 -4.32
CA LYS A 114 3.36 -13.36 -5.21
C LYS A 114 2.79 -14.57 -5.95
N ASN A 115 1.99 -15.38 -5.28
CA ASN A 115 1.40 -16.62 -5.81
C ASN A 115 0.01 -16.43 -6.43
N ASN A 116 -0.48 -15.18 -6.53
CA ASN A 116 -1.82 -14.84 -7.02
C ASN A 116 -2.95 -15.52 -6.22
N ALA A 117 -2.78 -15.62 -4.91
CA ALA A 117 -3.63 -16.36 -3.99
C ALA A 117 -4.26 -15.48 -2.88
N ILE A 118 -4.39 -14.16 -3.11
CA ILE A 118 -4.90 -13.18 -2.12
C ILE A 118 -6.28 -13.58 -1.58
N LYS A 119 -7.13 -14.21 -2.43
CA LYS A 119 -8.44 -14.73 -2.03
C LYS A 119 -8.41 -15.75 -0.88
N ASN A 120 -7.25 -16.25 -0.52
CA ASN A 120 -7.06 -17.20 0.58
C ASN A 120 -6.94 -16.50 1.94
N GLN A 121 -7.06 -15.15 1.99
CA GLN A 121 -7.01 -14.37 3.21
C GLN A 121 -8.33 -13.64 3.48
N SER A 122 -8.61 -13.38 4.75
CA SER A 122 -9.74 -12.55 5.15
C SER A 122 -9.52 -11.08 4.74
N ALA A 123 -10.61 -10.33 4.55
CA ALA A 123 -10.53 -8.90 4.25
C ALA A 123 -9.84 -8.11 5.38
N ASP A 124 -10.05 -8.53 6.63
CA ASP A 124 -9.44 -7.89 7.80
C ASP A 124 -7.91 -8.10 7.81
N ASP A 125 -7.44 -9.33 7.54
CA ASP A 125 -6.00 -9.61 7.46
C ASP A 125 -5.34 -8.87 6.30
N ILE A 126 -6.01 -8.78 5.14
CA ILE A 126 -5.52 -7.98 4.00
C ILE A 126 -5.43 -6.50 4.40
N THR A 127 -6.44 -5.96 5.09
CA THR A 127 -6.47 -4.56 5.53
C THR A 127 -5.33 -4.27 6.49
N SER A 128 -5.12 -5.12 7.49
CA SER A 128 -4.03 -4.99 8.47
C SER A 128 -2.67 -5.08 7.81
N ALA A 129 -2.47 -6.07 6.94
CA ALA A 129 -1.22 -6.24 6.19
C ALA A 129 -0.90 -5.02 5.33
N LEU A 130 -1.88 -4.54 4.56
CA LEU A 130 -1.73 -3.35 3.72
C LEU A 130 -1.40 -2.10 4.52
N TYR A 131 -2.08 -1.90 5.66
CA TYR A 131 -1.79 -0.78 6.54
C TYR A 131 -0.35 -0.84 7.06
N THR A 132 0.07 -2.00 7.57
CA THR A 132 1.41 -2.20 8.10
C THR A 132 2.49 -1.96 7.05
N ILE A 133 2.42 -2.63 5.90
CA ILE A 133 3.38 -2.50 4.80
C ILE A 133 3.46 -1.05 4.31
N SER A 134 2.31 -0.38 4.16
CA SER A 134 2.26 1.01 3.70
C SER A 134 2.86 1.97 4.73
N MET A 135 2.57 1.77 6.02
CA MET A 135 3.06 2.64 7.08
C MET A 135 4.54 2.42 7.39
N GLU A 136 5.06 1.20 7.26
CA GLU A 136 6.50 0.95 7.33
C GLU A 136 7.26 1.77 6.28
N PHE A 137 6.79 1.72 5.04
CA PHE A 137 7.40 2.50 3.96
C PHE A 137 7.28 4.01 4.23
N CYS A 138 6.12 4.48 4.65
CA CYS A 138 5.89 5.89 4.95
C CYS A 138 6.79 6.37 6.10
N CYS A 139 6.85 5.63 7.21
CA CYS A 139 7.68 6.00 8.36
C CYS A 139 9.17 5.98 8.02
N SER A 140 9.63 4.96 7.29
CA SER A 140 11.03 4.89 6.84
C SER A 140 11.37 6.07 5.93
N THR A 141 10.50 6.39 4.96
CA THR A 141 10.76 7.51 4.03
C THR A 141 10.68 8.87 4.69
N ASP A 142 9.85 9.06 5.73
CA ASP A 142 9.82 10.29 6.52
C ASP A 142 11.18 10.57 7.20
N LEU A 143 11.88 9.52 7.61
CA LEU A 143 13.19 9.63 8.25
C LEU A 143 14.34 9.84 7.25
N ILE A 144 14.27 9.23 6.07
CA ILE A 144 15.40 9.22 5.10
C ILE A 144 15.26 10.23 3.96
N ALA A 145 14.06 10.71 3.64
CA ALA A 145 13.82 11.57 2.49
C ALA A 145 13.23 12.94 2.88
N SER A 146 13.45 13.94 2.03
CA SER A 146 12.90 15.30 2.20
C SER A 146 11.50 15.48 1.59
N ASN A 147 11.15 14.65 0.60
CA ASN A 147 9.88 14.70 -0.14
C ASN A 147 9.02 13.45 0.09
N SER A 148 9.03 12.95 1.32
CA SER A 148 8.40 11.68 1.72
C SER A 148 6.92 11.58 1.34
N GLN A 149 6.15 12.67 1.45
CA GLN A 149 4.72 12.66 1.12
C GLN A 149 4.43 12.21 -0.31
N LYS A 150 5.16 12.77 -1.29
CA LYS A 150 5.02 12.37 -2.70
C LYS A 150 5.48 10.93 -2.93
N ILE A 151 6.57 10.52 -2.29
CA ILE A 151 7.12 9.16 -2.38
C ILE A 151 6.10 8.16 -1.84
N CYS A 152 5.53 8.42 -0.64
CA CYS A 152 4.52 7.56 -0.02
C CYS A 152 3.25 7.44 -0.87
N GLY A 153 2.76 8.56 -1.42
CA GLY A 153 1.59 8.55 -2.30
C GLY A 153 1.80 7.67 -3.52
N THR A 154 2.93 7.84 -4.20
CA THR A 154 3.25 7.04 -5.39
C THR A 154 3.50 5.56 -5.03
N TYR A 155 4.16 5.26 -3.92
CA TYR A 155 4.33 3.88 -3.46
C TYR A 155 2.99 3.19 -3.24
N PHE A 156 2.09 3.83 -2.48
CA PHE A 156 0.77 3.29 -2.21
C PHE A 156 -0.06 3.09 -3.48
N GLU A 157 0.00 4.05 -4.42
CA GLU A 157 -0.61 3.92 -5.75
C GLU A 157 -0.09 2.66 -6.48
N LYS A 158 1.25 2.47 -6.56
CA LYS A 158 1.82 1.30 -7.24
C LYS A 158 1.48 -0.02 -6.54
N LEU A 159 1.49 -0.03 -5.20
CA LEU A 159 1.08 -1.19 -4.41
C LEU A 159 -0.37 -1.60 -4.71
N ILE A 160 -1.31 -0.67 -4.62
CA ILE A 160 -2.72 -0.94 -4.89
C ILE A 160 -2.95 -1.33 -6.35
N GLY A 161 -2.34 -0.61 -7.30
CA GLY A 161 -2.42 -0.94 -8.72
C GLY A 161 -1.91 -2.35 -9.02
N HIS A 162 -0.81 -2.77 -8.40
CA HIS A 162 -0.28 -4.13 -8.54
C HIS A 162 -1.22 -5.19 -7.95
N ILE A 163 -1.77 -4.95 -6.77
CA ILE A 163 -2.72 -5.87 -6.12
C ILE A 163 -3.94 -6.11 -7.02
N TYR A 164 -4.56 -5.04 -7.52
CA TYR A 164 -5.70 -5.17 -8.42
C TYR A 164 -5.31 -5.83 -9.74
N SER A 165 -4.15 -5.48 -10.32
CA SER A 165 -3.66 -6.12 -11.54
C SER A 165 -3.51 -7.63 -11.36
N ARG A 166 -2.90 -8.07 -10.25
CA ARG A 166 -2.73 -9.49 -9.91
C ARG A 166 -4.06 -10.18 -9.66
N HIS A 167 -4.94 -9.56 -8.85
CA HIS A 167 -6.23 -10.15 -8.48
C HIS A 167 -7.17 -10.31 -9.69
N LEU A 168 -7.24 -9.29 -10.54
CA LEU A 168 -8.08 -9.29 -11.75
C LEU A 168 -7.40 -9.97 -12.93
N ASN A 169 -6.11 -10.24 -12.85
CA ASN A 169 -5.27 -10.74 -13.94
C ASN A 169 -5.33 -9.85 -15.19
N VAL A 170 -5.42 -8.53 -15.00
CA VAL A 170 -5.53 -7.50 -16.05
C VAL A 170 -4.68 -6.30 -15.68
N ALA A 171 -3.90 -5.77 -16.62
CA ALA A 171 -3.22 -4.49 -16.44
C ALA A 171 -4.23 -3.33 -16.53
N PRO A 172 -3.99 -2.21 -15.81
CA PRO A 172 -4.83 -1.03 -15.93
C PRO A 172 -4.78 -0.50 -17.37
N SER A 173 -5.95 -0.18 -17.94
CA SER A 173 -6.09 0.24 -19.33
C SER A 173 -5.96 1.75 -19.52
N SER A 174 -6.24 2.55 -18.49
CA SER A 174 -6.23 4.01 -18.54
C SER A 174 -6.11 4.60 -17.14
N THR A 175 -5.70 5.87 -17.09
CA THR A 175 -5.72 6.73 -15.91
C THR A 175 -6.72 7.89 -16.08
N GLN A 176 -7.59 7.84 -17.07
CA GLN A 176 -8.62 8.85 -17.32
C GLN A 176 -9.94 8.17 -17.67
N TYR A 177 -10.97 8.56 -16.98
CA TYR A 177 -12.34 8.22 -17.32
C TYR A 177 -12.92 9.30 -18.25
N ALA A 178 -13.40 8.89 -19.43
CA ALA A 178 -14.09 9.79 -20.34
C ALA A 178 -15.59 9.63 -20.14
N CYS A 179 -16.28 10.71 -19.81
CA CYS A 179 -17.74 10.78 -19.78
C CYS A 179 -18.22 11.89 -20.72
N GLU A 180 -19.42 11.72 -21.25
CA GLU A 180 -20.11 12.75 -22.01
C GLU A 180 -21.11 13.45 -21.09
N LEU A 181 -20.97 14.75 -20.97
CA LEU A 181 -21.91 15.62 -20.28
C LEU A 181 -22.37 16.72 -21.26
N ASP A 182 -23.66 16.79 -21.53
CA ASP A 182 -24.25 17.79 -22.44
C ASP A 182 -23.52 17.91 -23.79
N SER A 183 -23.25 16.76 -24.43
CA SER A 183 -22.51 16.67 -25.70
C SER A 183 -21.03 17.10 -25.64
N THR A 184 -20.51 17.28 -24.43
CA THR A 184 -19.10 17.61 -24.20
C THR A 184 -18.38 16.40 -23.59
N SER A 185 -17.32 15.93 -24.23
CA SER A 185 -16.47 14.87 -23.69
C SER A 185 -15.59 15.45 -22.59
N ILE A 186 -15.79 15.00 -21.36
CA ILE A 186 -15.03 15.38 -20.18
C ILE A 186 -14.13 14.22 -19.79
N LYS A 187 -12.85 14.50 -19.53
CA LYS A 187 -11.90 13.53 -19.01
C LYS A 187 -11.69 13.75 -17.51
N ILE A 188 -12.09 12.77 -16.71
CA ILE A 188 -11.90 12.78 -15.26
C ILE A 188 -10.64 11.97 -14.96
N PRO A 189 -9.61 12.56 -14.35
CA PRO A 189 -8.42 11.82 -13.95
C PRO A 189 -8.77 10.83 -12.84
N THR A 190 -8.23 9.62 -12.97
CA THR A 190 -8.28 8.57 -11.95
C THR A 190 -6.92 7.90 -11.85
N ASP A 191 -6.68 7.10 -10.81
CA ASP A 191 -5.40 6.42 -10.69
C ASP A 191 -5.36 5.18 -11.59
N PHE A 192 -6.43 4.36 -11.60
CA PHE A 192 -6.48 3.15 -12.43
C PHE A 192 -7.89 2.85 -12.95
N ILE A 193 -7.99 2.46 -14.22
CA ILE A 193 -9.17 1.85 -14.81
C ILE A 193 -8.82 0.45 -15.30
N PHE A 194 -9.54 -0.56 -14.82
CA PHE A 194 -9.40 -1.94 -15.26
C PHE A 194 -10.56 -2.32 -16.18
N ASN A 195 -10.23 -2.75 -17.38
CA ASN A 195 -11.20 -3.23 -18.38
C ASN A 195 -11.13 -4.75 -18.44
N LEU A 196 -12.16 -5.44 -17.97
CA LEU A 196 -12.20 -6.91 -17.91
C LEU A 196 -12.63 -7.56 -19.23
N GLY A 197 -12.97 -6.76 -20.23
CA GLY A 197 -13.34 -7.27 -21.56
C GLY A 197 -14.59 -6.60 -22.14
N PRO A 198 -14.97 -6.94 -23.38
CA PRO A 198 -16.18 -6.46 -24.01
C PRO A 198 -17.41 -6.93 -23.21
N ASN A 199 -18.34 -6.05 -22.94
CA ASN A 199 -19.55 -6.30 -22.15
C ASN A 199 -19.35 -6.56 -20.64
N MET A 200 -18.13 -6.37 -20.12
CA MET A 200 -17.85 -6.43 -18.69
C MET A 200 -17.77 -5.01 -18.10
N PRO A 201 -18.15 -4.82 -16.82
CA PRO A 201 -18.00 -3.53 -16.18
C PRO A 201 -16.53 -3.13 -16.12
N LYS A 202 -16.27 -1.83 -16.22
CA LYS A 202 -14.95 -1.24 -15.93
C LYS A 202 -14.87 -0.94 -14.46
N PHE A 203 -13.73 -1.23 -13.86
CA PHE A 203 -13.45 -0.88 -12.47
C PHE A 203 -12.59 0.37 -12.44
N ASP A 204 -13.10 1.42 -11.82
CA ASP A 204 -12.35 2.61 -11.49
C ASP A 204 -11.84 2.50 -10.05
N VAL A 205 -10.52 2.61 -9.87
CA VAL A 205 -9.86 2.47 -8.57
C VAL A 205 -9.10 3.74 -8.26
N PRO A 206 -9.74 4.72 -7.61
CA PRO A 206 -9.04 5.89 -7.11
C PRO A 206 -8.21 5.52 -5.88
N VAL A 207 -6.92 5.87 -5.89
CA VAL A 207 -5.97 5.56 -4.82
C VAL A 207 -5.49 6.84 -4.16
N LYS A 208 -5.88 7.06 -2.92
CA LYS A 208 -5.46 8.25 -2.16
C LYS A 208 -4.93 7.85 -0.79
N THR A 209 -3.85 8.46 -0.38
CA THR A 209 -3.28 8.28 0.96
C THR A 209 -3.88 9.21 2.01
N SER A 210 -4.65 10.22 1.59
CA SER A 210 -5.33 11.16 2.49
C SER A 210 -6.84 11.18 2.27
N THR A 211 -7.59 11.27 3.35
CA THR A 211 -9.07 11.33 3.33
C THR A 211 -9.61 12.69 2.87
N ARG A 212 -8.78 13.74 2.88
CA ARG A 212 -9.22 15.12 2.66
C ARG A 212 -9.74 15.38 1.25
N GLU A 213 -9.16 14.73 0.25
CA GLU A 213 -9.54 14.87 -1.16
C GLU A 213 -10.60 13.84 -1.59
N ARG A 214 -10.71 12.71 -0.86
CA ARG A 214 -11.64 11.61 -1.19
C ARG A 214 -13.11 11.99 -1.13
N CYS A 215 -13.52 12.77 -0.14
CA CYS A 215 -14.93 13.10 0.06
C CYS A 215 -15.49 13.88 -1.13
N VAL A 216 -14.71 14.76 -1.74
CA VAL A 216 -15.15 15.56 -2.89
C VAL A 216 -15.11 14.74 -4.18
N GLU A 217 -14.07 13.91 -4.36
CA GLU A 217 -13.87 13.10 -5.57
C GLU A 217 -14.90 11.97 -5.67
N VAL A 218 -15.12 11.21 -4.60
CA VAL A 218 -16.15 10.16 -4.53
C VAL A 218 -17.55 10.76 -4.69
N TRP A 219 -17.81 11.92 -4.07
CA TRP A 219 -19.09 12.61 -4.20
C TRP A 219 -19.33 13.12 -5.63
N ALA A 220 -18.30 13.65 -6.29
CA ALA A 220 -18.37 14.07 -7.69
C ALA A 220 -18.59 12.88 -8.63
N GLN A 221 -17.88 11.78 -8.43
CA GLN A 221 -18.01 10.55 -9.23
C GLN A 221 -19.38 9.90 -9.08
N GLN A 222 -19.97 9.87 -7.87
CA GLN A 222 -21.32 9.33 -7.64
C GLN A 222 -22.44 10.17 -8.25
N ARG A 223 -22.19 11.42 -8.63
CA ARG A 223 -23.18 12.28 -9.25
C ARG A 223 -23.12 12.34 -10.76
N ILE A 224 -22.07 11.79 -11.36
CA ILE A 224 -21.85 11.75 -12.82
C ILE A 224 -22.25 10.38 -13.42
N LEU A 225 -22.41 9.36 -12.57
CA LEU A 225 -22.96 8.06 -12.92
C LEU A 225 -24.46 7.99 -12.65
#